data_88d84d72b538a999883831144a8d536e
#
_entry.id   88d84d72b538a999883831144a8d536e
#
_cell.length_a   1.000
_cell.length_b   1.000
_cell.length_c   1.000
_cell.angle_alpha   90.00
_cell.angle_beta   90.00
_cell.angle_gamma   90.00
#
_symmetry.space_group_name_H-M   'P 1'
#
loop_
_entity.id
_entity.type
_entity.pdbx_description
1 polymer ?
#
loop_
_entity_poly.entity_id
_entity_poly.type
_entity_poly.pdbx_seq_one_letter_code
_entity_poly.pdbx_strand_id
1 'polypeptide(L)'
;MLAVGTGCAFAVTVPQRTEIPGLKTASDGRYDFAPLVLPTLAPGQSDPGSAANTGQQHISDIRKLLLSPPKGAVLDHSLPGTAGWVSKSATLALLDDATATEQFGTDGWRHTAGVAWKTPDGAETKIWLLQFIDAPAVGDANYANIFGSFGGGGLSETQSTPTTIVLANASADYTRVVKGSTATWYAEVSVYDTEFLIEFTAPTSVGITPFAQEINLQVEMLQ
;
A
#
# COMPACT_ATOMS: atom_id res chain seq x y z
N MET A 1 -42.77 9.54 15.58
CA MET A 1 -41.68 8.76 16.16
C MET A 1 -40.45 8.99 15.30
N LEU A 2 -39.49 9.77 15.77
CA LEU A 2 -38.20 9.99 15.12
C LEU A 2 -37.23 8.92 15.63
N ALA A 3 -36.73 8.05 14.73
CA ALA A 3 -35.63 7.16 15.03
C ALA A 3 -34.33 7.89 14.67
N VAL A 4 -33.61 8.34 15.69
CA VAL A 4 -32.25 8.87 15.57
C VAL A 4 -31.33 7.67 15.46
N GLY A 5 -30.84 7.38 14.26
CA GLY A 5 -29.79 6.41 14.04
C GLY A 5 -28.44 7.01 14.46
N THR A 6 -27.96 6.64 15.65
CA THR A 6 -26.60 6.92 16.08
C THR A 6 -25.65 6.00 15.33
N GLY A 7 -25.03 6.49 14.27
CA GLY A 7 -23.87 5.87 13.64
C GLY A 7 -22.71 5.90 14.63
N CYS A 8 -22.36 4.77 15.22
CA CYS A 8 -21.13 4.61 15.97
C CYS A 8 -19.98 4.55 14.96
N ALA A 9 -19.32 5.69 14.73
CA ALA A 9 -17.99 5.70 14.17
C ALA A 9 -17.07 5.03 15.20
N PHE A 10 -16.69 3.78 14.95
CA PHE A 10 -15.57 3.17 15.65
C PHE A 10 -14.28 3.84 15.16
N ALA A 11 -13.93 4.96 15.78
CA ALA A 11 -12.54 5.39 15.78
C ALA A 11 -11.77 4.29 16.52
N VAL A 12 -11.10 3.43 15.80
CA VAL A 12 -10.04 2.59 16.35
C VAL A 12 -8.90 3.54 16.71
N THR A 13 -9.03 4.18 17.85
CA THR A 13 -7.90 4.86 18.46
C THR A 13 -6.92 3.75 18.83
N VAL A 14 -5.92 3.54 17.97
CA VAL A 14 -4.69 2.87 18.40
C VAL A 14 -4.27 3.61 19.68
N PRO A 15 -4.20 2.95 20.83
CA PRO A 15 -3.86 3.64 22.07
C PRO A 15 -2.48 4.27 21.85
N GLN A 16 -2.44 5.60 21.74
CA GLN A 16 -1.20 6.32 21.85
C GLN A 16 -0.69 5.96 23.23
N ARG A 17 0.41 5.21 23.27
CA ARG A 17 1.11 4.94 24.51
C ARG A 17 1.57 6.29 25.05
N THR A 18 0.80 6.84 25.96
CA THR A 18 1.22 7.98 26.75
C THR A 18 2.48 7.54 27.48
N GLU A 19 3.57 8.25 27.24
CA GLU A 19 4.81 8.04 28.00
C GLU A 19 4.49 8.27 29.48
N ILE A 20 4.38 7.19 30.22
CA ILE A 20 4.27 7.28 31.69
C ILE A 20 5.67 7.62 32.17
N PRO A 21 5.88 8.78 32.84
CA PRO A 21 7.18 9.14 33.38
C PRO A 21 7.74 8.01 34.24
N GLY A 22 8.91 7.50 33.86
CA GLY A 22 9.56 6.38 34.55
C GLY A 22 9.36 4.99 33.96
N LEU A 23 8.42 4.78 33.02
CA LEU A 23 8.28 3.53 32.25
C LEU A 23 8.78 3.75 30.82
N LYS A 24 10.03 3.47 30.55
CA LYS A 24 10.55 3.34 29.19
C LYS A 24 10.05 2.02 28.62
N THR A 25 8.93 2.06 27.93
CA THR A 25 8.53 0.91 27.09
C THR A 25 9.44 0.90 25.86
N ALA A 26 10.05 -0.27 25.59
CA ALA A 26 10.82 -0.44 24.36
C ALA A 26 9.94 -0.11 23.15
N SER A 27 10.51 0.53 22.11
CA SER A 27 9.82 0.74 20.85
C SER A 27 9.36 -0.62 20.30
N ASP A 28 8.13 -0.71 19.87
CA ASP A 28 7.59 -1.90 19.20
C ASP A 28 7.98 -1.96 17.72
N GLY A 29 8.82 -1.02 17.26
CA GLY A 29 9.31 -0.90 15.90
C GLY A 29 8.34 -0.20 14.95
N ARG A 30 7.20 0.30 15.43
CA ARG A 30 6.24 1.04 14.60
C ARG A 30 6.68 2.47 14.37
N TYR A 31 6.33 2.99 13.20
CA TYR A 31 6.45 4.41 12.88
C TYR A 31 5.24 5.22 13.36
N ASP A 32 5.46 6.51 13.61
CA ASP A 32 4.42 7.45 14.04
C ASP A 32 3.76 8.07 12.79
N PHE A 33 2.63 7.50 12.37
CA PHE A 33 1.82 8.02 11.27
C PHE A 33 0.78 9.00 11.80
N ALA A 34 0.45 10.01 10.99
CA ALA A 34 -0.71 10.84 11.25
C ALA A 34 -2.00 10.01 11.13
N PRO A 35 -3.09 10.40 11.80
CA PRO A 35 -4.39 9.76 11.59
C PRO A 35 -4.77 9.75 10.10
N LEU A 36 -5.29 8.62 9.63
CA LEU A 36 -5.74 8.48 8.25
C LEU A 36 -6.93 9.42 7.99
N VAL A 37 -6.92 10.07 6.83
CA VAL A 37 -7.99 10.98 6.41
C VAL A 37 -8.46 10.54 5.03
N LEU A 38 -9.61 9.89 4.97
CA LEU A 38 -10.22 9.48 3.71
C LEU A 38 -10.82 10.69 2.99
N PRO A 39 -10.70 10.76 1.65
CA PRO A 39 -11.34 11.83 0.88
C PRO A 39 -12.87 11.74 0.96
N THR A 40 -13.52 12.86 1.15
CA THR A 40 -14.98 12.93 1.12
C THR A 40 -15.48 12.70 -0.30
N LEU A 41 -16.39 11.75 -0.47
CA LEU A 41 -17.04 11.49 -1.76
C LEU A 41 -18.08 12.57 -2.07
N ALA A 42 -18.25 12.88 -3.36
CA ALA A 42 -19.28 13.80 -3.80
C ALA A 42 -20.68 13.18 -3.62
N PRO A 43 -21.74 14.02 -3.49
CA PRO A 43 -23.10 13.51 -3.37
C PRO A 43 -23.47 12.56 -4.52
N GLY A 44 -24.01 11.41 -4.18
CA GLY A 44 -24.40 10.35 -5.13
C GLY A 44 -23.27 9.40 -5.53
N GLN A 45 -22.05 9.62 -5.05
CA GLN A 45 -20.96 8.64 -5.19
C GLN A 45 -20.96 7.66 -4.02
N SER A 46 -20.54 6.44 -4.29
CA SER A 46 -20.45 5.37 -3.31
C SER A 46 -19.02 4.87 -3.22
N ASP A 47 -18.57 4.51 -2.01
CA ASP A 47 -17.27 3.89 -1.83
C ASP A 47 -17.19 2.50 -2.47
N PRO A 48 -15.98 1.96 -2.68
CA PRO A 48 -15.78 0.69 -3.37
C PRO A 48 -16.49 -0.49 -2.70
N GLY A 49 -16.56 -0.49 -1.36
CA GLY A 49 -17.22 -1.55 -0.59
C GLY A 49 -18.74 -1.47 -0.57
N SER A 50 -19.35 -0.41 -1.12
CA SER A 50 -20.78 -0.23 -1.14
C SER A 50 -21.47 -1.14 -2.17
N ALA A 51 -22.60 -1.74 -1.81
CA ALA A 51 -23.43 -2.52 -2.74
C ALA A 51 -23.96 -1.71 -3.94
N ALA A 52 -23.96 -0.38 -3.84
CA ALA A 52 -24.33 0.53 -4.93
C ALA A 52 -23.19 0.71 -5.95
N ASN A 53 -21.96 0.37 -5.60
CA ASN A 53 -20.79 0.43 -6.48
C ASN A 53 -20.46 -0.97 -7.00
N THR A 54 -21.19 -1.41 -8.02
CA THR A 54 -21.10 -2.78 -8.55
C THR A 54 -19.73 -3.11 -9.18
N GLY A 55 -18.99 -2.11 -9.64
CA GLY A 55 -17.63 -2.27 -10.14
C GLY A 55 -16.56 -2.21 -9.05
N GLN A 56 -16.97 -1.93 -7.82
CA GLN A 56 -16.06 -1.72 -6.68
C GLN A 56 -14.93 -0.74 -6.99
N GLN A 57 -15.29 0.38 -7.63
CA GLN A 57 -14.33 1.38 -8.12
C GLN A 57 -14.04 2.44 -7.08
N HIS A 58 -12.77 2.84 -6.95
CA HIS A 58 -12.40 4.06 -6.27
C HIS A 58 -12.74 5.26 -7.16
N ILE A 59 -13.78 6.01 -6.80
CA ILE A 59 -14.25 7.17 -7.56
C ILE A 59 -13.42 8.42 -7.23
N SER A 60 -12.83 8.45 -6.04
CA SER A 60 -11.92 9.53 -5.64
C SER A 60 -10.59 9.46 -6.38
N ASP A 61 -9.88 10.60 -6.41
CA ASP A 61 -8.50 10.65 -6.92
C ASP A 61 -7.59 9.77 -6.06
N ILE A 62 -7.06 8.67 -6.63
CA ILE A 62 -6.26 7.69 -5.90
C ILE A 62 -4.95 8.27 -5.32
N ARG A 63 -4.48 9.43 -5.80
CA ARG A 63 -3.35 10.14 -5.18
C ARG A 63 -3.66 10.59 -3.75
N LYS A 64 -4.94 10.82 -3.44
CA LYS A 64 -5.41 11.16 -2.10
C LYS A 64 -5.56 9.94 -1.19
N LEU A 65 -5.49 8.75 -1.77
CA LEU A 65 -5.51 7.47 -1.07
C LEU A 65 -4.10 6.94 -0.80
N LEU A 66 -3.05 7.60 -1.30
CA LEU A 66 -1.68 7.26 -0.95
C LEU A 66 -1.42 7.54 0.54
N LEU A 67 -0.83 6.58 1.22
CA LEU A 67 -0.37 6.75 2.60
C LEU A 67 0.62 7.92 2.69
N SER A 68 0.41 8.79 3.67
CA SER A 68 1.34 9.89 3.95
C SER A 68 2.58 9.37 4.69
N PRO A 69 3.77 9.96 4.48
CA PRO A 69 4.97 9.59 5.19
C PRO A 69 4.81 9.68 6.71
N PRO A 70 5.46 8.80 7.49
CA PRO A 70 5.44 8.90 8.93
C PRO A 70 6.21 10.15 9.42
N LYS A 71 5.97 10.54 10.65
CA LYS A 71 6.62 11.69 11.27
C LYS A 71 8.16 11.56 11.24
N GLY A 72 8.81 12.59 10.78
CA GLY A 72 10.26 12.65 10.64
C GLY A 72 10.80 12.04 9.35
N ALA A 73 9.98 11.39 8.56
CA ALA A 73 10.38 10.95 7.23
C ALA A 73 10.46 12.12 6.24
N VAL A 74 11.30 11.97 5.22
CA VAL A 74 11.50 12.93 4.14
C VAL A 74 11.07 12.30 2.83
N LEU A 75 10.24 13.03 2.05
CA LEU A 75 9.83 12.57 0.71
C LEU A 75 11.04 12.32 -0.17
N ASP A 76 11.07 11.18 -0.85
CA ASP A 76 12.04 10.87 -1.87
C ASP A 76 11.45 11.18 -3.25
N HIS A 77 12.00 12.19 -3.91
CA HIS A 77 11.57 12.62 -5.23
C HIS A 77 12.21 11.81 -6.39
N SER A 78 12.98 10.76 -6.07
CA SER A 78 13.53 9.84 -7.07
C SER A 78 12.49 8.93 -7.69
N LEU A 79 11.37 8.67 -6.99
CA LEU A 79 10.25 7.94 -7.55
C LEU A 79 9.57 8.79 -8.63
N PRO A 80 9.45 8.31 -9.88
CA PRO A 80 8.69 8.98 -10.91
C PRO A 80 7.24 9.22 -10.46
N GLY A 81 6.80 10.48 -10.53
CA GLY A 81 5.45 10.86 -10.12
C GLY A 81 5.23 10.98 -8.61
N THR A 82 6.31 11.17 -7.82
CA THR A 82 6.23 11.35 -6.35
C THR A 82 5.11 12.31 -5.97
N ALA A 83 4.24 11.88 -5.05
CA ALA A 83 3.00 12.54 -4.67
C ALA A 83 2.09 12.89 -5.85
N GLY A 84 2.17 12.16 -6.95
CA GLY A 84 1.42 12.43 -8.17
C GLY A 84 1.21 11.22 -9.06
N TRP A 85 0.92 11.48 -10.33
CA TRP A 85 0.74 10.44 -11.32
C TRP A 85 2.08 9.88 -11.78
N VAL A 86 2.17 8.55 -11.82
CA VAL A 86 3.27 7.82 -12.46
C VAL A 86 2.93 7.64 -13.94
N SER A 87 3.87 7.95 -14.83
CA SER A 87 3.64 7.80 -16.28
C SER A 87 3.47 6.33 -16.68
N LYS A 88 2.74 6.07 -17.77
CA LYS A 88 2.57 4.71 -18.30
C LYS A 88 3.92 4.01 -18.50
N SER A 89 4.90 4.69 -19.09
CA SER A 89 6.23 4.12 -19.32
C SER A 89 6.96 3.76 -18.02
N ALA A 90 6.82 4.59 -16.97
CA ALA A 90 7.41 4.30 -15.67
C ALA A 90 6.67 3.15 -14.97
N THR A 91 5.34 3.06 -15.08
CA THR A 91 4.57 1.94 -14.57
C THR A 91 4.96 0.63 -15.26
N LEU A 92 5.06 0.64 -16.60
CA LEU A 92 5.49 -0.54 -17.35
C LEU A 92 6.93 -0.96 -17.07
N ALA A 93 7.80 -0.01 -16.74
CA ALA A 93 9.16 -0.32 -16.31
C ALA A 93 9.22 -1.03 -14.94
N LEU A 94 8.17 -0.93 -14.13
CA LEU A 94 8.04 -1.72 -12.89
C LEU A 94 7.80 -3.20 -13.20
N LEU A 95 7.10 -3.48 -14.29
CA LEU A 95 6.65 -4.83 -14.65
C LEU A 95 7.74 -5.65 -15.36
N ASP A 96 8.75 -4.98 -15.94
CA ASP A 96 9.92 -5.54 -16.65
C ASP A 96 9.61 -6.74 -17.60
N ASP A 97 8.36 -6.84 -18.09
CA ASP A 97 7.91 -7.91 -18.98
C ASP A 97 7.13 -7.35 -20.17
N ALA A 98 7.52 -7.75 -21.38
CA ALA A 98 6.84 -7.37 -22.61
C ALA A 98 5.39 -7.89 -22.66
N THR A 99 5.13 -9.07 -22.08
CA THR A 99 3.79 -9.68 -21.99
C THR A 99 2.89 -8.87 -21.07
N ALA A 100 3.43 -8.43 -19.91
CA ALA A 100 2.71 -7.57 -18.99
C ALA A 100 2.30 -6.24 -19.63
N THR A 101 3.12 -5.70 -20.54
CA THR A 101 2.79 -4.48 -21.28
C THR A 101 1.53 -4.63 -22.15
N GLU A 102 1.36 -5.77 -22.79
CA GLU A 102 0.19 -6.06 -23.62
C GLU A 102 -1.04 -6.32 -22.76
N GLN A 103 -0.89 -7.11 -21.70
CA GLN A 103 -1.95 -7.41 -20.73
C GLN A 103 -2.46 -6.15 -20.04
N PHE A 104 -1.59 -5.24 -19.62
CA PHE A 104 -1.96 -3.97 -18.99
C PHE A 104 -2.98 -3.15 -19.79
N GLY A 105 -2.88 -3.20 -21.11
CA GLY A 105 -3.83 -2.54 -22.01
C GLY A 105 -5.18 -3.27 -22.10
N THR A 106 -5.17 -4.60 -22.04
CA THR A 106 -6.36 -5.44 -22.11
C THR A 106 -7.09 -5.54 -20.78
N ASP A 107 -6.36 -5.50 -19.68
CA ASP A 107 -6.91 -5.61 -18.31
C ASP A 107 -7.53 -4.31 -17.78
N GLY A 108 -7.60 -3.28 -18.62
CA GLY A 108 -8.33 -2.06 -18.30
C GLY A 108 -7.60 -1.16 -17.30
N TRP A 109 -6.26 -1.19 -17.24
CA TRP A 109 -5.50 -0.24 -16.45
C TRP A 109 -5.82 1.21 -16.86
N ARG A 110 -6.02 2.09 -15.88
CA ARG A 110 -6.37 3.48 -16.06
C ARG A 110 -5.19 4.42 -15.81
N HIS A 111 -4.60 4.32 -14.64
CA HIS A 111 -3.47 5.16 -14.21
C HIS A 111 -2.78 4.59 -12.97
N THR A 112 -1.62 5.12 -12.67
CA THR A 112 -0.84 4.77 -11.49
C THR A 112 -0.49 6.03 -10.71
N ALA A 113 -0.68 5.99 -9.39
CA ALA A 113 -0.17 6.98 -8.45
C ALA A 113 0.99 6.39 -7.64
N GLY A 114 1.90 7.24 -7.15
CA GLY A 114 3.03 6.76 -6.35
C GLY A 114 3.58 7.78 -5.38
N VAL A 115 4.18 7.27 -4.31
CA VAL A 115 4.88 8.04 -3.28
C VAL A 115 6.09 7.28 -2.76
N ALA A 116 7.15 8.01 -2.39
CA ALA A 116 8.30 7.42 -1.71
C ALA A 116 8.81 8.34 -0.59
N TRP A 117 9.42 7.74 0.42
CA TRP A 117 10.05 8.48 1.52
C TRP A 117 11.21 7.70 2.12
N LYS A 118 12.03 8.44 2.88
CA LYS A 118 13.11 7.88 3.71
C LYS A 118 12.91 8.27 5.16
N THR A 119 13.07 7.30 6.05
CA THR A 119 12.97 7.50 7.49
C THR A 119 14.35 7.74 8.13
N PRO A 120 14.41 8.35 9.33
CA PRO A 120 15.70 8.66 9.98
C PRO A 120 16.53 7.43 10.33
N ASP A 121 15.94 6.25 10.47
CA ASP A 121 16.63 4.97 10.72
C ASP A 121 17.21 4.33 9.45
N GLY A 122 17.08 5.02 8.31
CA GLY A 122 17.65 4.62 7.03
C GLY A 122 16.77 3.67 6.22
N ALA A 123 15.49 3.48 6.61
CA ALA A 123 14.57 2.77 5.77
C ALA A 123 14.03 3.67 4.65
N GLU A 124 13.72 3.04 3.52
CA GLU A 124 13.11 3.65 2.34
C GLU A 124 11.86 2.88 1.97
N THR A 125 10.76 3.58 1.79
CA THR A 125 9.48 3.03 1.34
C THR A 125 9.10 3.62 0.00
N LYS A 126 8.61 2.78 -0.91
CA LYS A 126 7.98 3.18 -2.16
C LYS A 126 6.62 2.48 -2.27
N ILE A 127 5.60 3.24 -2.60
CA ILE A 127 4.23 2.77 -2.77
C ILE A 127 3.74 3.17 -4.17
N TRP A 128 3.09 2.23 -4.85
CA TRP A 128 2.37 2.46 -6.09
C TRP A 128 0.95 1.94 -5.97
N LEU A 129 -0.01 2.71 -6.45
CA LEU A 129 -1.40 2.32 -6.60
C LEU A 129 -1.72 2.25 -8.10
N LEU A 130 -1.98 1.07 -8.61
CA LEU A 130 -2.34 0.82 -10.00
C LEU A 130 -3.85 0.66 -10.07
N GLN A 131 -4.56 1.63 -10.64
CA GLN A 131 -6.02 1.59 -10.75
C GLN A 131 -6.46 1.02 -12.08
N PHE A 132 -7.45 0.13 -12.03
CA PHE A 132 -8.10 -0.53 -13.16
C PHE A 132 -9.54 -0.02 -13.35
N ILE A 133 -10.24 -0.55 -14.36
CA ILE A 133 -11.62 -0.15 -14.65
C ILE A 133 -12.61 -0.64 -13.60
N ASP A 134 -12.35 -1.79 -12.95
CA ASP A 134 -13.15 -2.38 -11.89
C ASP A 134 -12.35 -3.46 -11.13
N ALA A 135 -12.92 -4.00 -10.07
CA ALA A 135 -12.28 -5.04 -9.27
C ALA A 135 -12.09 -6.38 -10.02
N PRO A 136 -13.00 -6.85 -10.88
CA PRO A 136 -12.75 -8.02 -11.72
C PRO A 136 -11.51 -7.89 -12.58
N ALA A 137 -11.26 -6.72 -13.17
CA ALA A 137 -10.06 -6.46 -13.97
C ALA A 137 -8.76 -6.62 -13.18
N VAL A 138 -8.74 -6.28 -11.88
CA VAL A 138 -7.60 -6.54 -10.99
C VAL A 138 -7.39 -8.04 -10.79
N GLY A 139 -8.48 -8.80 -10.57
CA GLY A 139 -8.41 -10.24 -10.37
C GLY A 139 -7.96 -11.03 -11.61
N ASP A 140 -8.25 -10.51 -12.80
CA ASP A 140 -7.80 -11.10 -14.08
C ASP A 140 -6.34 -10.76 -14.38
N ALA A 141 -5.86 -9.63 -13.89
CA ALA A 141 -4.49 -9.21 -13.98
C ALA A 141 -3.61 -10.06 -13.05
N ASN A 142 -3.09 -11.16 -13.58
CA ASN A 142 -2.25 -12.08 -12.82
C ASN A 142 -0.83 -11.49 -12.68
N TYR A 143 -0.69 -10.47 -11.82
CA TYR A 143 0.58 -9.78 -11.57
C TYR A 143 1.51 -10.53 -10.61
N ALA A 144 1.20 -11.76 -10.22
CA ALA A 144 2.03 -12.59 -9.36
C ALA A 144 3.51 -12.72 -9.82
N ASN A 145 3.80 -12.29 -11.06
CA ASN A 145 5.14 -12.21 -11.59
C ASN A 145 5.79 -10.82 -11.50
N ILE A 146 5.08 -9.78 -11.04
CA ILE A 146 5.66 -8.43 -10.91
C ILE A 146 6.88 -8.48 -10.00
N PHE A 147 6.81 -9.21 -8.90
CA PHE A 147 7.91 -9.35 -7.96
C PHE A 147 9.09 -10.15 -8.48
N GLY A 148 8.89 -11.05 -9.45
CA GLY A 148 9.99 -11.71 -10.14
C GLY A 148 10.94 -10.72 -10.80
N SER A 149 10.40 -9.60 -11.26
CA SER A 149 11.10 -8.54 -11.96
C SER A 149 11.73 -7.50 -11.01
N PHE A 150 11.09 -7.15 -9.90
CA PHE A 150 11.62 -6.20 -8.91
C PHE A 150 12.98 -6.59 -8.33
N GLY A 151 13.29 -7.86 -8.26
CA GLY A 151 14.53 -8.38 -7.69
C GLY A 151 15.73 -8.48 -8.62
N GLY A 152 15.60 -8.12 -9.92
CA GLY A 152 16.72 -8.15 -10.87
C GLY A 152 17.43 -9.52 -10.94
N GLY A 153 16.72 -10.56 -11.37
CA GLY A 153 17.28 -11.89 -11.60
C GLY A 153 17.28 -12.80 -10.37
N GLY A 154 16.25 -13.60 -10.27
CA GLY A 154 16.17 -14.74 -9.37
C GLY A 154 15.91 -14.39 -7.90
N LEU A 155 14.67 -14.25 -7.53
CA LEU A 155 14.25 -14.32 -6.13
C LEU A 155 14.53 -15.75 -5.62
N SER A 156 15.72 -15.98 -5.03
CA SER A 156 16.13 -17.30 -4.57
C SER A 156 15.60 -17.67 -3.20
N GLU A 157 14.86 -16.79 -2.52
CA GLU A 157 14.24 -17.09 -1.24
C GLU A 157 12.82 -16.54 -1.19
N THR A 158 11.88 -17.27 -1.80
CA THR A 158 10.47 -17.14 -1.46
C THR A 158 10.30 -17.70 -0.05
N GLN A 159 10.48 -16.89 0.97
CA GLN A 159 10.01 -17.26 2.29
C GLN A 159 8.53 -16.95 2.36
N SER A 160 7.70 -17.96 2.17
CA SER A 160 6.32 -17.94 2.65
C SER A 160 6.37 -17.89 4.19
N THR A 161 6.51 -16.70 4.74
CA THR A 161 6.45 -16.51 6.19
C THR A 161 5.00 -16.48 6.60
N PRO A 162 4.62 -17.13 7.70
CA PRO A 162 3.24 -17.11 8.16
C PRO A 162 2.81 -15.66 8.39
N THR A 163 1.80 -15.28 7.67
CA THR A 163 1.19 -13.97 7.59
C THR A 163 0.73 -13.49 8.96
N THR A 164 1.37 -12.48 9.48
CA THR A 164 0.79 -11.62 10.53
C THR A 164 -0.06 -10.49 9.94
N ILE A 165 -0.14 -10.39 8.62
CA ILE A 165 -0.93 -9.37 7.93
C ILE A 165 -2.31 -9.98 7.65
N VAL A 166 -3.24 -9.78 8.58
CA VAL A 166 -4.65 -10.14 8.41
C VAL A 166 -5.33 -8.94 7.78
N LEU A 167 -5.71 -9.08 6.51
CA LEU A 167 -6.47 -8.08 5.77
C LEU A 167 -7.93 -8.52 5.74
N ALA A 168 -8.87 -7.62 6.07
CA ALA A 168 -10.28 -7.96 6.19
C ALA A 168 -10.91 -8.35 4.84
N ASN A 169 -10.49 -7.73 3.73
CA ASN A 169 -11.03 -7.94 2.38
C ASN A 169 -9.95 -7.89 1.30
N ALA A 170 -8.73 -8.29 1.61
CA ALA A 170 -7.62 -8.31 0.66
C ALA A 170 -6.73 -9.52 0.91
N SER A 171 -6.03 -9.97 -0.13
CA SER A 171 -4.93 -10.94 -0.03
C SER A 171 -3.60 -10.19 -0.19
N ALA A 172 -2.60 -10.59 0.56
CA ALA A 172 -1.26 -10.05 0.46
C ALA A 172 -0.25 -11.19 0.30
N ASP A 173 0.48 -11.13 -0.81
CA ASP A 173 1.68 -11.93 -1.00
C ASP A 173 2.90 -11.03 -0.78
N TYR A 174 3.89 -11.51 -0.05
CA TYR A 174 5.10 -10.74 0.15
C TYR A 174 6.37 -11.59 0.05
N THR A 175 7.44 -10.93 -0.36
CA THR A 175 8.78 -11.53 -0.50
C THR A 175 9.81 -10.67 0.24
N ARG A 176 10.86 -11.33 0.75
CA ARG A 176 11.99 -10.68 1.39
C ARG A 176 13.30 -11.07 0.72
N VAL A 177 14.12 -10.08 0.36
CA VAL A 177 15.47 -10.27 -0.17
C VAL A 177 16.48 -9.62 0.78
N VAL A 178 17.57 -10.32 1.10
CA VAL A 178 18.65 -9.78 1.95
C VAL A 178 19.94 -9.70 1.14
N LYS A 179 20.55 -8.52 1.14
CA LYS A 179 21.87 -8.26 0.52
C LYS A 179 22.78 -7.58 1.56
N GLY A 180 23.70 -8.31 2.12
CA GLY A 180 24.62 -7.80 3.16
C GLY A 180 23.87 -7.34 4.42
N SER A 181 23.98 -6.06 4.76
CA SER A 181 23.31 -5.46 5.92
C SER A 181 21.94 -4.83 5.60
N THR A 182 21.43 -5.02 4.38
CA THR A 182 20.17 -4.45 3.91
C THR A 182 19.18 -5.56 3.59
N ALA A 183 17.94 -5.37 3.99
CA ALA A 183 16.82 -6.22 3.62
C ALA A 183 15.80 -5.39 2.83
N THR A 184 15.22 -5.97 1.80
CA THR A 184 14.11 -5.39 1.04
C THR A 184 12.92 -6.33 1.13
N TRP A 185 11.78 -5.78 1.49
CA TRP A 185 10.49 -6.47 1.49
C TRP A 185 9.62 -5.90 0.38
N TYR A 186 8.91 -6.78 -0.29
CA TYR A 186 7.97 -6.45 -1.34
C TYR A 186 6.61 -7.05 -1.00
N ALA A 187 5.54 -6.32 -1.19
CA ALA A 187 4.19 -6.86 -1.13
C ALA A 187 3.33 -6.34 -2.27
N GLU A 188 2.40 -7.18 -2.68
CA GLU A 188 1.34 -6.93 -3.64
C GLU A 188 0.01 -7.21 -2.95
N VAL A 189 -0.94 -6.30 -3.08
CA VAL A 189 -2.24 -6.38 -2.42
C VAL A 189 -3.32 -5.85 -3.33
N SER A 190 -4.26 -6.70 -3.70
CA SER A 190 -5.45 -6.29 -4.45
C SER A 190 -6.52 -5.77 -3.51
N VAL A 191 -6.96 -4.54 -3.72
CA VAL A 191 -8.06 -3.92 -2.96
C VAL A 191 -9.03 -3.28 -3.96
N TYR A 192 -10.15 -3.96 -4.19
CA TYR A 192 -11.16 -3.52 -5.17
C TYR A 192 -10.57 -3.34 -6.57
N ASP A 193 -10.73 -2.15 -7.20
CA ASP A 193 -10.20 -1.83 -8.53
C ASP A 193 -8.72 -1.41 -8.53
N THR A 194 -8.03 -1.57 -7.41
CA THR A 194 -6.66 -1.08 -7.25
C THR A 194 -5.71 -2.20 -6.83
N GLU A 195 -4.62 -2.34 -7.57
CA GLU A 195 -3.45 -3.11 -7.16
C GLU A 195 -2.49 -2.19 -6.43
N PHE A 196 -2.14 -2.54 -5.20
CA PHE A 196 -1.21 -1.83 -4.35
C PHE A 196 0.12 -2.58 -4.30
N LEU A 197 1.19 -1.91 -4.71
CA LEU A 197 2.56 -2.41 -4.63
C LEU A 197 3.35 -1.62 -3.60
N ILE A 198 4.14 -2.31 -2.77
CA ILE A 198 5.05 -1.68 -1.82
C ILE A 198 6.44 -2.32 -1.87
N GLU A 199 7.47 -1.49 -1.93
CA GLU A 199 8.87 -1.82 -1.69
C GLU A 199 9.33 -1.12 -0.41
N PHE A 200 9.81 -1.89 0.55
CA PHE A 200 10.37 -1.40 1.79
C PHE A 200 11.80 -1.90 1.93
N THR A 201 12.77 -1.01 1.83
CA THR A 201 14.21 -1.33 1.96
C THR A 201 14.74 -0.74 3.25
N ALA A 202 15.38 -1.55 4.09
CA ALA A 202 15.89 -1.08 5.38
C ALA A 202 17.15 -1.86 5.81
N PRO A 203 17.94 -1.30 6.74
CA PRO A 203 18.97 -2.07 7.45
C PRO A 203 18.35 -3.33 8.08
N THR A 204 19.10 -4.45 8.10
CA THR A 204 18.62 -5.72 8.68
C THR A 204 18.28 -5.64 10.17
N SER A 205 18.73 -4.58 10.86
CA SER A 205 18.34 -4.26 12.24
C SER A 205 16.91 -3.75 12.37
N VAL A 206 16.32 -3.24 11.29
CA VAL A 206 14.92 -2.85 11.22
C VAL A 206 14.10 -4.12 10.94
N GLY A 207 13.17 -4.43 11.83
CA GLY A 207 12.32 -5.61 11.70
C GLY A 207 11.21 -5.43 10.66
N ILE A 208 10.36 -6.44 10.52
CA ILE A 208 9.21 -6.43 9.60
C ILE A 208 8.06 -5.51 10.05
N THR A 209 8.06 -5.07 11.30
CA THR A 209 6.93 -4.35 11.91
C THR A 209 6.53 -3.07 11.15
N PRO A 210 7.47 -2.17 10.73
CA PRO A 210 7.11 -0.99 9.95
C PRO A 210 6.47 -1.36 8.61
N PHE A 211 7.04 -2.32 7.89
CA PHE A 211 6.52 -2.80 6.61
C PHE A 211 5.08 -3.32 6.74
N ALA A 212 4.82 -4.18 7.73
CA ALA A 212 3.48 -4.69 8.00
C ALA A 212 2.50 -3.57 8.40
N GLN A 213 2.96 -2.57 9.15
CA GLN A 213 2.18 -1.41 9.52
C GLN A 213 1.78 -0.59 8.27
N GLU A 214 2.73 -0.31 7.38
CA GLU A 214 2.50 0.45 6.15
C GLU A 214 1.49 -0.24 5.23
N ILE A 215 1.59 -1.56 5.07
CA ILE A 215 0.60 -2.33 4.31
C ILE A 215 -0.80 -2.18 4.92
N ASN A 216 -0.94 -2.40 6.23
CA ASN A 216 -2.24 -2.30 6.87
C ASN A 216 -2.85 -0.90 6.72
N LEU A 217 -2.07 0.15 6.94
CA LEU A 217 -2.54 1.53 6.80
C LEU A 217 -2.90 1.87 5.34
N GLN A 218 -2.11 1.40 4.36
CA GLN A 218 -2.43 1.63 2.96
C GLN A 218 -3.70 0.89 2.52
N VAL A 219 -3.90 -0.33 2.99
CA VAL A 219 -5.15 -1.09 2.74
C VAL A 219 -6.33 -0.38 3.39
N GLU A 220 -6.18 0.15 4.62
CA GLU A 220 -7.23 0.93 5.30
C GLU A 220 -7.58 2.22 4.53
N MET A 221 -6.63 2.84 3.83
CA MET A 221 -6.89 3.97 2.94
C MET A 221 -7.67 3.57 1.67
N LEU A 222 -7.64 2.29 1.29
CA LEU A 222 -8.30 1.77 0.08
C LEU A 222 -9.64 1.08 0.39
N GLN A 223 -10.01 0.89 1.64
CA GLN A 223 -11.30 0.28 2.06
C GLN A 223 -12.35 1.34 2.41
#